data_6c0d40fdbf8b085a21fa5689281f86a4
#
_entry.id   6c0d40fdbf8b085a21fa5689281f86a4
#
_cell.length_a   1.000
_cell.length_b   1.000
_cell.length_c   1.000
_cell.angle_alpha   90.00
_cell.angle_beta   90.00
_cell.angle_gamma   90.00
#
_symmetry.space_group_name_H-M   'P 1'
#
loop_
_entity.id
_entity.type
_entity.pdbx_description
1 polymer ?
#
loop_
_entity_poly.entity_id
_entity_poly.type
_entity_poly.pdbx_seq_one_letter_code
_entity_poly.pdbx_strand_id
1 'polypeptide(L)'
;MSSIVLDLQKEVLNPDCDVLNALRKAHLIASKLKLKEFDTWIMHELNGYAGENQDNIPEYRKVNGLLKAWNPYHGWIPVVFQDSKFQSLLCTRFLGNSISEILELYKTSEGHVLLSYPGDIERTIDKMCSSPFPTNYSLHVSAHILKAIVDQVQNCLLEWTIRLESEGVLGEGMRFSQEETAMAQKVPQTINNYYGTVVNGNVKQSQVVSGDHNSLSFNYEQASDLIRQIKEVIQDEQMSEEDREIAEELISESESKIAAQAKHGVIRATLSGLKDFLIGAGANIAGAMIVQYLQ
;
A
#
# COMPACT_ATOMS: atom_id res chain seq x y z
N MET A 1 25.83 -30.27 11.48
CA MET A 1 25.62 -28.85 11.89
C MET A 1 24.23 -28.43 11.47
N SER A 2 23.56 -27.52 12.20
CA SER A 2 22.22 -27.07 11.86
C SER A 2 22.28 -26.07 10.70
N SER A 3 21.37 -26.17 9.73
CA SER A 3 21.20 -25.21 8.65
C SER A 3 20.27 -24.08 9.11
N ILE A 4 20.72 -22.83 9.00
CA ILE A 4 19.93 -21.68 9.43
C ILE A 4 18.68 -21.49 8.56
N VAL A 5 18.74 -21.87 7.27
CA VAL A 5 17.61 -21.81 6.34
C VAL A 5 16.55 -22.83 6.75
N LEU A 6 16.95 -24.08 7.02
CA LEU A 6 16.00 -25.11 7.47
C LEU A 6 15.47 -24.85 8.88
N ASP A 7 16.25 -24.21 9.76
CA ASP A 7 15.78 -23.79 11.07
C ASP A 7 14.71 -22.69 10.96
N LEU A 8 14.86 -21.73 10.03
CA LEU A 8 13.83 -20.74 9.74
C LEU A 8 12.56 -21.38 9.17
N GLN A 9 12.69 -22.34 8.23
CA GLN A 9 11.55 -23.10 7.71
C GLN A 9 10.75 -23.77 8.82
N LYS A 10 11.40 -24.48 9.73
CA LYS A 10 10.76 -25.16 10.86
C LYS A 10 10.05 -24.17 11.78
N GLU A 11 10.64 -23.01 12.02
CA GLU A 11 10.06 -21.96 12.84
C GLU A 11 8.79 -21.39 12.21
N VAL A 12 8.84 -21.10 10.92
CA VAL A 12 7.70 -20.54 10.17
C VAL A 12 6.56 -21.56 10.04
N LEU A 13 6.85 -22.87 9.95
CA LEU A 13 5.84 -23.93 9.92
C LEU A 13 5.16 -24.17 11.27
N ASN A 14 5.73 -23.65 12.37
CA ASN A 14 5.12 -23.81 13.69
C ASN A 14 3.84 -22.96 13.79
N PRO A 15 2.69 -23.53 14.20
CA PRO A 15 1.47 -22.77 14.44
C PRO A 15 1.64 -21.61 15.43
N ASP A 16 2.56 -21.74 16.40
CA ASP A 16 2.90 -20.73 17.39
C ASP A 16 4.14 -19.89 16.99
N CYS A 17 4.35 -19.69 15.68
CA CYS A 17 5.50 -18.96 15.16
C CYS A 17 5.59 -17.54 15.71
N ASP A 18 6.74 -17.19 16.27
CA ASP A 18 7.12 -15.79 16.52
C ASP A 18 7.58 -15.16 15.20
N VAL A 19 6.62 -14.54 14.48
CA VAL A 19 6.88 -13.93 13.18
C VAL A 19 7.95 -12.82 13.24
N LEU A 20 8.08 -12.12 14.36
CA LEU A 20 9.12 -11.09 14.53
C LEU A 20 10.51 -11.72 14.63
N ASN A 21 10.64 -12.84 15.35
CA ASN A 21 11.88 -13.58 15.42
C ASN A 21 12.22 -14.20 14.06
N ALA A 22 11.25 -14.76 13.36
CA ALA A 22 11.41 -15.29 12.02
C ALA A 22 11.91 -14.22 11.02
N LEU A 23 11.33 -13.01 11.04
CA LEU A 23 11.77 -11.88 10.23
C LEU A 23 13.22 -11.44 10.57
N ARG A 24 13.58 -11.37 11.86
CA ARG A 24 14.96 -11.05 12.27
C ARG A 24 15.96 -12.09 11.79
N LYS A 25 15.59 -13.36 11.83
CA LYS A 25 16.41 -14.44 11.30
C LYS A 25 16.52 -14.36 9.78
N ALA A 26 15.42 -14.06 9.08
CA ALA A 26 15.41 -13.83 7.64
C ALA A 26 16.30 -12.63 7.24
N HIS A 27 16.25 -11.53 8.01
CA HIS A 27 17.13 -10.38 7.83
C HIS A 27 18.60 -10.77 7.90
N LEU A 28 18.98 -11.56 8.93
CA LEU A 28 20.35 -12.06 9.07
C LEU A 28 20.79 -12.88 7.85
N ILE A 29 19.93 -13.76 7.35
CA ILE A 29 20.18 -14.61 6.17
C ILE A 29 20.33 -13.72 4.92
N ALA A 30 19.33 -12.84 4.63
CA ALA A 30 19.31 -11.98 3.45
C ALA A 30 20.52 -11.05 3.39
N SER A 31 20.89 -10.45 4.54
CA SER A 31 22.06 -9.57 4.67
C SER A 31 23.37 -10.32 4.37
N LYS A 32 23.54 -11.54 4.90
CA LYS A 32 24.74 -12.37 4.63
C LYS A 32 24.82 -12.83 3.18
N LEU A 33 23.69 -13.13 2.55
CA LEU A 33 23.59 -13.52 1.14
C LEU A 33 23.61 -12.31 0.20
N LYS A 34 23.57 -11.07 0.72
CA LYS A 34 23.55 -9.81 -0.03
C LYS A 34 22.30 -9.66 -0.93
N LEU A 35 21.16 -10.17 -0.49
CA LEU A 35 19.87 -10.11 -1.17
C LEU A 35 19.15 -8.79 -0.82
N LYS A 36 19.56 -7.68 -1.40
CA LYS A 36 19.18 -6.32 -0.99
C LYS A 36 17.68 -6.04 -1.07
N GLU A 37 17.00 -6.45 -2.15
CA GLU A 37 15.58 -6.17 -2.33
C GLU A 37 14.73 -6.91 -1.30
N PHE A 38 15.02 -8.20 -1.09
CA PHE A 38 14.32 -8.99 -0.09
C PHE A 38 14.61 -8.51 1.33
N ASP A 39 15.85 -8.10 1.61
CA ASP A 39 16.25 -7.49 2.88
C ASP A 39 15.51 -6.18 3.14
N THR A 40 15.35 -5.33 2.12
CA THR A 40 14.56 -4.09 2.20
C THR A 40 13.11 -4.38 2.58
N TRP A 41 12.47 -5.38 1.95
CA TRP A 41 11.13 -5.79 2.33
C TRP A 41 11.06 -6.26 3.79
N ILE A 42 11.98 -7.10 4.25
CA ILE A 42 12.03 -7.55 5.64
C ILE A 42 12.11 -6.35 6.60
N MET A 43 12.94 -5.37 6.26
CA MET A 43 13.10 -4.16 7.09
C MET A 43 11.83 -3.32 7.12
N HIS A 44 11.08 -3.22 6.02
CA HIS A 44 9.77 -2.58 6.00
C HIS A 44 8.74 -3.35 6.83
N GLU A 45 8.73 -4.69 6.79
CA GLU A 45 7.86 -5.49 7.65
C GLU A 45 8.17 -5.27 9.15
N LEU A 46 9.44 -5.17 9.51
CA LEU A 46 9.88 -4.95 10.89
C LEU A 46 9.62 -3.53 11.40
N ASN A 47 9.82 -2.50 10.55
CA ASN A 47 9.82 -1.10 10.97
C ASN A 47 8.60 -0.30 10.48
N GLY A 48 7.81 -0.86 9.57
CA GLY A 48 6.70 -0.19 8.90
C GLY A 48 7.14 0.52 7.61
N TYR A 49 6.16 0.99 6.86
CA TYR A 49 6.27 1.62 5.53
C TYR A 49 6.09 3.14 5.63
N ALA A 50 6.47 3.75 6.76
CA ALA A 50 6.30 5.19 6.94
C ALA A 50 7.12 5.99 5.92
N GLY A 51 6.45 6.85 5.15
CA GLY A 51 7.08 7.66 4.11
C GLY A 51 7.24 6.98 2.76
N GLU A 52 6.87 5.70 2.64
CA GLU A 52 6.85 4.99 1.37
C GLU A 52 5.63 5.38 0.53
N ASN A 53 5.80 5.31 -0.80
CA ASN A 53 4.66 5.40 -1.71
C ASN A 53 3.79 4.14 -1.58
N GLN A 54 2.48 4.27 -1.81
CA GLN A 54 1.55 3.14 -1.74
C GLN A 54 1.97 1.97 -2.65
N ASP A 55 2.60 2.24 -3.78
CA ASP A 55 3.08 1.24 -4.72
C ASP A 55 4.20 0.35 -4.18
N ASN A 56 4.93 0.85 -3.18
CA ASN A 56 5.97 0.10 -2.49
C ASN A 56 5.40 -0.74 -1.33
N ILE A 57 4.13 -0.55 -1.00
CA ILE A 57 3.43 -1.34 0.03
C ILE A 57 2.84 -2.57 -0.64
N PRO A 58 3.16 -3.78 -0.17
CA PRO A 58 2.63 -5.00 -0.76
C PRO A 58 1.11 -5.05 -0.80
N GLU A 59 0.53 -5.57 -1.88
CA GLU A 59 -0.93 -5.65 -2.07
C GLU A 59 -1.66 -6.41 -0.96
N TYR A 60 -1.01 -7.36 -0.27
CA TYR A 60 -1.61 -8.06 0.86
C TYR A 60 -1.84 -7.15 2.08
N ARG A 61 -1.26 -5.95 2.11
CA ARG A 61 -1.49 -4.92 3.13
C ARG A 61 -2.64 -3.98 2.80
N LYS A 62 -3.28 -4.18 1.65
CA LYS A 62 -4.48 -3.48 1.23
C LYS A 62 -5.69 -4.04 1.94
N VAL A 63 -6.35 -3.21 2.71
CA VAL A 63 -7.52 -3.60 3.49
C VAL A 63 -8.76 -2.88 3.00
N ASN A 64 -9.88 -3.58 3.01
CA ASN A 64 -11.19 -3.03 2.72
C ASN A 64 -12.02 -2.99 4.00
N GLY A 65 -12.78 -1.92 4.18
CA GLY A 65 -13.61 -1.73 5.34
C GLY A 65 -14.92 -1.04 5.04
N LEU A 66 -15.68 -0.79 6.10
CA LEU A 66 -16.92 -0.02 6.05
C LEU A 66 -16.67 1.37 6.60
N LEU A 67 -16.78 2.40 5.77
CA LEU A 67 -16.70 3.78 6.24
C LEU A 67 -17.91 4.12 7.09
N LYS A 68 -17.67 4.63 8.30
CA LYS A 68 -18.71 5.10 9.21
C LYS A 68 -18.43 6.53 9.65
N ALA A 69 -19.52 7.28 9.86
CA ALA A 69 -19.51 8.62 10.43
C ALA A 69 -19.99 8.57 11.88
N TRP A 70 -19.40 9.40 12.73
CA TRP A 70 -19.81 9.49 14.13
C TRP A 70 -21.07 10.36 14.28
N ASN A 71 -22.13 9.77 14.82
CA ASN A 71 -23.34 10.47 15.18
C ASN A 71 -23.44 10.56 16.73
N PRO A 72 -23.61 11.76 17.32
CA PRO A 72 -23.66 11.92 18.77
C PRO A 72 -24.79 11.14 19.46
N TYR A 73 -25.86 10.82 18.74
CA TYR A 73 -27.03 10.13 19.29
C TYR A 73 -27.06 8.62 19.02
N HIS A 74 -26.40 8.18 17.93
CA HIS A 74 -26.47 6.80 17.44
C HIS A 74 -25.10 6.11 17.36
N GLY A 75 -24.02 6.81 17.70
CA GLY A 75 -22.66 6.29 17.55
C GLY A 75 -22.22 6.20 16.08
N TRP A 76 -21.44 5.19 15.75
CA TRP A 76 -20.92 4.97 14.41
C TRP A 76 -22.01 4.47 13.45
N ILE A 77 -22.42 5.30 12.50
CA ILE A 77 -23.41 4.97 11.46
C ILE A 77 -22.72 4.78 10.10
N PRO A 78 -23.14 3.79 9.28
CA PRO A 78 -22.57 3.60 7.95
C PRO A 78 -22.79 4.81 7.06
N VAL A 79 -21.75 5.19 6.29
CA VAL A 79 -21.88 6.16 5.20
C VAL A 79 -22.41 5.43 3.97
N VAL A 80 -23.48 5.95 3.38
CA VAL A 80 -24.07 5.40 2.15
C VAL A 80 -23.54 6.19 0.97
N PHE A 81 -22.94 5.48 0.02
CA PHE A 81 -22.41 6.06 -1.20
C PHE A 81 -23.41 5.90 -2.35
N GLN A 82 -23.57 6.93 -3.15
CA GLN A 82 -24.34 6.87 -4.40
C GLN A 82 -23.47 6.33 -5.55
N ASP A 83 -22.17 6.53 -5.48
CA ASP A 83 -21.19 6.12 -6.49
C ASP A 83 -20.26 5.02 -5.94
N SER A 84 -20.14 3.92 -6.70
CA SER A 84 -19.29 2.79 -6.36
C SER A 84 -17.79 3.09 -6.45
N LYS A 85 -17.36 4.02 -7.33
CA LYS A 85 -15.97 4.46 -7.44
C LYS A 85 -15.56 5.20 -6.16
N PHE A 86 -16.41 6.12 -5.72
CA PHE A 86 -16.19 6.88 -4.48
C PHE A 86 -16.17 5.95 -3.25
N GLN A 87 -17.09 4.99 -3.18
CA GLN A 87 -17.06 3.96 -2.14
C GLN A 87 -15.73 3.20 -2.14
N SER A 88 -15.27 2.74 -3.30
CA SER A 88 -14.02 2.01 -3.43
C SER A 88 -12.82 2.82 -2.95
N LEU A 89 -12.75 4.11 -3.30
CA LEU A 89 -11.68 5.02 -2.91
C LEU A 89 -11.59 5.23 -1.39
N LEU A 90 -12.71 5.43 -0.72
CA LEU A 90 -12.73 5.71 0.72
C LEU A 90 -12.77 4.45 1.60
N CYS A 91 -13.25 3.32 1.06
CA CYS A 91 -13.35 2.07 1.81
C CYS A 91 -12.12 1.16 1.66
N THR A 92 -11.09 1.60 0.94
CA THR A 92 -9.85 0.85 0.71
C THR A 92 -8.66 1.64 1.27
N ARG A 93 -7.74 0.94 1.96
CA ARG A 93 -6.56 1.56 2.55
C ARG A 93 -5.39 0.60 2.63
N PHE A 94 -4.16 1.10 2.46
CA PHE A 94 -2.95 0.33 2.74
C PHE A 94 -2.51 0.52 4.19
N LEU A 95 -2.15 -0.57 4.87
CA LEU A 95 -1.64 -0.56 6.24
C LEU A 95 -0.11 -0.50 6.23
N GLY A 96 0.43 0.69 6.44
CA GLY A 96 1.87 0.94 6.53
C GLY A 96 2.50 0.60 7.89
N ASN A 97 1.74 0.11 8.86
CA ASN A 97 2.21 -0.25 10.18
C ASN A 97 3.23 -1.39 10.16
N SER A 98 4.16 -1.42 11.11
CA SER A 98 5.05 -2.57 11.31
C SER A 98 4.26 -3.83 11.67
N ILE A 99 4.84 -5.01 11.42
CA ILE A 99 4.16 -6.26 11.75
C ILE A 99 3.92 -6.42 13.26
N SER A 100 4.77 -5.82 14.11
CA SER A 100 4.56 -5.81 15.55
C SER A 100 3.33 -4.98 15.95
N GLU A 101 3.12 -3.83 15.32
CA GLU A 101 1.92 -3.01 15.55
C GLU A 101 0.65 -3.70 15.04
N ILE A 102 0.72 -4.36 13.87
CA ILE A 102 -0.40 -5.14 13.33
C ILE A 102 -0.78 -6.29 14.27
N LEU A 103 0.22 -7.01 14.81
CA LEU A 103 -0.01 -8.08 15.79
C LEU A 103 -0.64 -7.56 17.07
N GLU A 104 -0.20 -6.40 17.57
CA GLU A 104 -0.76 -5.79 18.76
C GLU A 104 -2.20 -5.33 18.52
N LEU A 105 -2.46 -4.66 17.40
CA LEU A 105 -3.80 -4.28 16.99
C LEU A 105 -4.73 -5.50 16.89
N TYR A 106 -4.25 -6.61 16.31
CA TYR A 106 -5.03 -7.85 16.23
C TYR A 106 -5.36 -8.42 17.61
N LYS A 107 -4.39 -8.47 18.53
CA LYS A 107 -4.57 -9.02 19.88
C LYS A 107 -5.48 -8.19 20.77
N THR A 108 -5.42 -6.86 20.62
CA THR A 108 -6.20 -5.93 21.45
C THR A 108 -7.57 -5.60 20.87
N SER A 109 -7.83 -5.97 19.61
CA SER A 109 -9.11 -5.68 18.95
C SER A 109 -10.21 -6.66 19.37
N GLU A 110 -11.42 -6.14 19.58
CA GLU A 110 -12.64 -6.91 19.83
C GLU A 110 -13.37 -7.29 18.54
N GLY A 111 -12.64 -7.91 17.57
CA GLY A 111 -13.19 -8.38 16.30
C GLY A 111 -13.13 -7.37 15.15
N HIS A 112 -12.91 -6.09 15.41
CA HIS A 112 -12.72 -5.06 14.38
C HIS A 112 -11.80 -3.93 14.86
N VAL A 113 -11.17 -3.26 13.90
CA VAL A 113 -10.25 -2.14 14.11
C VAL A 113 -10.82 -0.90 13.44
N LEU A 114 -10.68 0.23 14.10
CA LEU A 114 -11.08 1.54 13.61
C LEU A 114 -9.84 2.28 13.09
N LEU A 115 -9.83 2.58 11.80
CA LEU A 115 -8.78 3.35 11.16
C LEU A 115 -9.28 4.78 10.95
N SER A 116 -8.76 5.70 11.75
CA SER A 116 -9.13 7.12 11.69
C SER A 116 -8.57 7.77 10.42
N TYR A 117 -9.24 8.80 9.94
CA TYR A 117 -8.75 9.65 8.86
C TYR A 117 -8.07 10.90 9.45
N PRO A 118 -6.99 11.41 8.79
CA PRO A 118 -6.46 12.73 9.10
C PRO A 118 -7.54 13.81 8.96
N GLY A 119 -7.47 14.87 9.76
CA GLY A 119 -8.53 15.87 9.81
C GLY A 119 -8.73 16.69 8.52
N ASP A 120 -7.73 16.73 7.63
CA ASP A 120 -7.85 17.29 6.28
C ASP A 120 -8.67 16.37 5.35
N ILE A 121 -8.50 15.06 5.49
CA ILE A 121 -9.29 14.05 4.78
C ILE A 121 -10.74 14.06 5.30
N GLU A 122 -10.94 14.13 6.63
CA GLU A 122 -12.29 14.22 7.20
C GLU A 122 -13.04 15.44 6.68
N ARG A 123 -12.39 16.62 6.62
CA ARG A 123 -12.98 17.83 6.02
C ARG A 123 -13.33 17.66 4.54
N THR A 124 -12.52 16.87 3.85
CA THR A 124 -12.78 16.55 2.44
C THR A 124 -14.03 15.67 2.32
N ILE A 125 -14.14 14.62 3.14
CA ILE A 125 -15.31 13.73 3.20
C ILE A 125 -16.56 14.52 3.59
N ASP A 126 -16.48 15.45 4.57
CA ASP A 126 -17.60 16.32 4.96
C ASP A 126 -18.15 17.11 3.77
N LYS A 127 -17.28 17.74 2.97
CA LYS A 127 -17.68 18.48 1.77
C LYS A 127 -18.34 17.56 0.75
N MET A 128 -17.75 16.41 0.47
CA MET A 128 -18.26 15.43 -0.49
C MET A 128 -19.61 14.85 -0.08
N CYS A 129 -19.82 14.62 1.22
CA CYS A 129 -21.08 14.13 1.77
C CYS A 129 -22.09 15.25 2.04
N SER A 130 -21.75 16.52 1.72
CA SER A 130 -22.56 17.71 2.06
C SER A 130 -22.98 17.73 3.53
N SER A 131 -22.06 17.36 4.42
CA SER A 131 -22.32 17.33 5.86
C SER A 131 -22.56 18.74 6.37
N PRO A 132 -23.66 19.00 7.11
CA PRO A 132 -23.96 20.34 7.62
C PRO A 132 -23.06 20.78 8.77
N PHE A 133 -22.26 19.88 9.34
CA PHE A 133 -21.31 20.13 10.44
C PHE A 133 -20.14 19.15 10.38
N PRO A 134 -18.96 19.54 10.93
CA PRO A 134 -17.79 18.67 10.97
C PRO A 134 -18.10 17.33 11.63
N THR A 135 -17.71 16.24 10.99
CA THR A 135 -18.00 14.88 11.44
C THR A 135 -16.70 14.07 11.48
N ASN A 136 -16.56 13.21 12.48
CA ASN A 136 -15.45 12.24 12.53
C ASN A 136 -15.80 11.03 11.69
N TYR A 137 -14.85 10.57 10.90
CA TYR A 137 -14.99 9.38 10.06
C TYR A 137 -13.99 8.30 10.47
N SER A 138 -14.39 7.05 10.33
CA SER A 138 -13.51 5.92 10.58
C SER A 138 -13.82 4.76 9.63
N LEU A 139 -12.77 4.14 9.10
CA LEU A 139 -12.88 2.89 8.35
C LEU A 139 -12.88 1.73 9.35
N HIS A 140 -13.99 1.02 9.42
CA HIS A 140 -14.15 -0.15 10.27
C HIS A 140 -13.73 -1.41 9.49
N VAL A 141 -12.60 -2.00 9.91
CA VAL A 141 -11.98 -3.16 9.27
C VAL A 141 -12.10 -4.37 10.19
N SER A 142 -12.38 -5.56 9.64
CA SER A 142 -12.36 -6.79 10.43
C SER A 142 -10.97 -7.11 10.94
N ALA A 143 -10.83 -7.46 12.21
CA ALA A 143 -9.55 -7.87 12.80
C ALA A 143 -8.93 -9.11 12.11
N HIS A 144 -9.73 -9.98 11.51
CA HIS A 144 -9.22 -11.14 10.77
C HIS A 144 -8.35 -10.76 9.58
N ILE A 145 -8.55 -9.56 9.00
CA ILE A 145 -7.70 -9.06 7.90
C ILE A 145 -6.27 -8.79 8.42
N LEU A 146 -6.13 -8.33 9.66
CA LEU A 146 -4.81 -8.12 10.27
C LEU A 146 -4.05 -9.44 10.43
N LYS A 147 -4.78 -10.50 10.87
CA LYS A 147 -4.19 -11.83 10.94
C LYS A 147 -3.78 -12.35 9.56
N ALA A 148 -4.60 -12.13 8.54
CA ALA A 148 -4.29 -12.53 7.17
C ALA A 148 -3.01 -11.87 6.65
N ILE A 149 -2.72 -10.61 7.03
CA ILE A 149 -1.44 -9.93 6.70
C ILE A 149 -0.27 -10.68 7.37
N VAL A 150 -0.38 -11.04 8.64
CA VAL A 150 0.65 -11.78 9.37
C VAL A 150 0.89 -13.14 8.73
N ASP A 151 -0.19 -13.89 8.42
CA ASP A 151 -0.12 -15.19 7.77
C ASP A 151 0.55 -15.08 6.38
N GLN A 152 0.28 -13.99 5.65
CA GLN A 152 0.91 -13.75 4.35
C GLN A 152 2.42 -13.50 4.47
N VAL A 153 2.86 -12.75 5.48
CA VAL A 153 4.30 -12.57 5.76
C VAL A 153 4.98 -13.91 6.07
N GLN A 154 4.34 -14.76 6.89
CA GLN A 154 4.85 -16.11 7.17
C GLN A 154 4.96 -16.96 5.89
N ASN A 155 3.92 -16.95 5.04
CA ASN A 155 3.93 -17.67 3.78
C ASN A 155 5.05 -17.17 2.84
N CYS A 156 5.30 -15.87 2.77
CA CYS A 156 6.42 -15.31 1.99
C CYS A 156 7.78 -15.82 2.50
N LEU A 157 7.97 -15.85 3.81
CA LEU A 157 9.21 -16.38 4.41
C LEU A 157 9.36 -17.88 4.13
N LEU A 158 8.28 -18.64 4.21
CA LEU A 158 8.30 -20.09 3.93
C LEU A 158 8.69 -20.33 2.47
N GLU A 159 8.01 -19.73 1.52
CA GLU A 159 8.29 -19.87 0.10
C GLU A 159 9.70 -19.43 -0.26
N TRP A 160 10.19 -18.35 0.33
CA TRP A 160 11.55 -17.89 0.12
C TRP A 160 12.59 -18.92 0.62
N THR A 161 12.40 -19.48 1.79
CA THR A 161 13.31 -20.49 2.33
C THR A 161 13.30 -21.79 1.53
N ILE A 162 12.13 -22.21 0.99
CA ILE A 162 12.00 -23.34 0.09
C ILE A 162 12.81 -23.11 -1.19
N ARG A 163 12.77 -21.91 -1.75
CA ARG A 163 13.55 -21.57 -2.95
C ARG A 163 15.04 -21.50 -2.67
N LEU A 164 15.47 -20.99 -1.50
CA LEU A 164 16.87 -21.05 -1.09
C LEU A 164 17.37 -22.49 -0.98
N GLU A 165 16.58 -23.37 -0.35
CA GLU A 165 16.89 -24.79 -0.24
C GLU A 165 17.01 -25.47 -1.60
N SER A 166 16.09 -25.18 -2.53
CA SER A 166 16.09 -25.75 -3.89
C SER A 166 17.33 -25.38 -4.70
N GLU A 167 17.92 -24.20 -4.42
CA GLU A 167 19.19 -23.75 -5.01
C GLU A 167 20.42 -24.24 -4.20
N GLY A 168 20.21 -25.06 -3.17
CA GLY A 168 21.29 -25.59 -2.35
C GLY A 168 21.88 -24.62 -1.33
N VAL A 169 21.16 -23.52 -1.04
CA VAL A 169 21.56 -22.48 -0.08
C VAL A 169 21.03 -22.85 1.30
N LEU A 170 21.86 -23.39 2.17
CA LEU A 170 21.46 -23.91 3.48
C LEU A 170 22.07 -23.14 4.66
N GLY A 171 23.30 -22.68 4.55
CA GLY A 171 23.97 -21.89 5.57
C GLY A 171 24.31 -22.69 6.81
N GLU A 172 25.41 -23.44 6.79
CA GLU A 172 25.87 -24.22 7.96
C GLU A 172 26.48 -23.31 9.04
N GLY A 173 26.03 -23.47 10.28
CA GLY A 173 26.55 -22.74 11.42
C GLY A 173 26.46 -21.20 11.25
N MET A 174 25.37 -20.70 10.63
CA MET A 174 25.17 -19.30 10.32
C MET A 174 26.16 -18.67 9.32
N ARG A 175 26.85 -19.49 8.52
CA ARG A 175 27.80 -19.07 7.50
C ARG A 175 27.33 -19.55 6.14
N PHE A 176 27.59 -18.75 5.13
CA PHE A 176 27.34 -19.09 3.73
C PHE A 176 28.66 -19.10 2.97
N SER A 177 28.85 -20.09 2.12
CA SER A 177 29.97 -20.15 1.18
C SER A 177 29.82 -19.10 0.07
N GLN A 178 30.89 -18.88 -0.69
CA GLN A 178 30.81 -18.02 -1.88
C GLN A 178 29.88 -18.63 -2.95
N GLU A 179 29.84 -19.94 -3.04
CA GLU A 179 28.96 -20.67 -3.96
C GLU A 179 27.49 -20.49 -3.57
N GLU A 180 27.14 -20.69 -2.29
CA GLU A 180 25.77 -20.44 -1.79
C GLU A 180 25.36 -18.99 -2.01
N THR A 181 26.26 -18.02 -1.78
CA THR A 181 25.97 -16.61 -2.04
C THR A 181 25.68 -16.34 -3.53
N ALA A 182 26.42 -16.99 -4.44
CA ALA A 182 26.18 -16.88 -5.87
C ALA A 182 24.88 -17.57 -6.32
N MET A 183 24.56 -18.74 -5.73
CA MET A 183 23.31 -19.44 -6.00
C MET A 183 22.09 -18.64 -5.49
N ALA A 184 22.19 -18.04 -4.32
CA ALA A 184 21.14 -17.22 -3.74
C ALA A 184 20.73 -16.03 -4.64
N GLN A 185 21.64 -15.50 -5.47
CA GLN A 185 21.30 -14.42 -6.42
C GLN A 185 20.35 -14.87 -7.54
N LYS A 186 20.17 -16.19 -7.76
CA LYS A 186 19.20 -16.73 -8.71
C LYS A 186 17.79 -16.81 -8.14
N VAL A 187 17.67 -16.76 -6.81
CA VAL A 187 16.36 -16.73 -6.13
C VAL A 187 15.73 -15.37 -6.35
N PRO A 188 14.44 -15.31 -6.77
CA PRO A 188 13.74 -14.04 -6.92
C PRO A 188 13.79 -13.22 -5.64
N GLN A 189 14.17 -11.95 -5.73
CA GLN A 189 14.30 -11.07 -4.57
C GLN A 189 13.04 -10.21 -4.36
N THR A 190 12.27 -9.97 -5.42
CA THR A 190 11.05 -9.16 -5.35
C THR A 190 9.94 -9.93 -4.64
N ILE A 191 9.36 -9.32 -3.61
CA ILE A 191 8.33 -9.94 -2.77
C ILE A 191 7.11 -10.43 -3.56
N ASN A 192 6.73 -9.75 -4.62
CA ASN A 192 5.59 -10.11 -5.48
C ASN A 192 5.69 -11.53 -6.06
N ASN A 193 6.90 -12.11 -6.14
CA ASN A 193 7.11 -13.49 -6.57
C ASN A 193 6.67 -14.53 -5.52
N TYR A 194 6.39 -14.11 -4.29
CA TYR A 194 6.08 -15.00 -3.17
C TYR A 194 4.61 -14.94 -2.73
N TYR A 195 3.88 -13.87 -3.10
CA TYR A 195 2.45 -13.77 -2.77
C TYR A 195 1.59 -13.36 -3.97
N GLY A 196 2.20 -13.02 -5.09
CA GLY A 196 1.49 -12.60 -6.27
C GLY A 196 0.48 -13.65 -6.72
N THR A 197 -0.76 -13.26 -6.89
CA THR A 197 -1.75 -14.08 -7.56
C THR A 197 -1.25 -14.31 -8.99
N VAL A 198 -1.04 -15.57 -9.39
CA VAL A 198 -0.84 -15.89 -10.80
C VAL A 198 -2.12 -15.52 -11.52
N VAL A 199 -2.16 -14.34 -12.10
CA VAL A 199 -3.27 -13.90 -12.93
C VAL A 199 -3.15 -14.67 -14.25
N ASN A 200 -3.77 -15.87 -14.27
CA ASN A 200 -4.05 -16.58 -15.51
C ASN A 200 -5.21 -15.87 -16.23
N GLY A 201 -4.91 -14.72 -16.82
CA GLY A 201 -5.85 -13.94 -17.60
C GLY A 201 -5.11 -12.90 -18.44
N ASN A 202 -5.63 -12.58 -19.61
CA ASN A 202 -5.08 -11.58 -20.52
C ASN A 202 -4.87 -10.25 -19.80
N VAL A 203 -3.63 -9.97 -19.40
CA VAL A 203 -3.21 -8.71 -18.81
C VAL A 203 -3.11 -7.67 -19.93
N LYS A 204 -4.19 -6.96 -20.21
CA LYS A 204 -4.15 -5.69 -20.90
C LYS A 204 -4.10 -4.59 -19.84
N GLN A 205 -2.98 -3.88 -19.78
CA GLN A 205 -2.70 -2.73 -18.89
C GLN A 205 -2.37 -3.06 -17.42
N SER A 206 -1.38 -3.91 -17.18
CA SER A 206 -0.62 -3.92 -15.94
C SER A 206 0.84 -4.08 -16.29
N GLN A 207 1.68 -3.16 -15.86
CA GLN A 207 3.12 -3.29 -16.04
C GLN A 207 3.65 -4.34 -15.06
N VAL A 208 4.14 -5.44 -15.59
CA VAL A 208 5.07 -6.32 -14.89
C VAL A 208 6.45 -5.68 -15.01
N VAL A 209 6.87 -4.90 -14.02
CA VAL A 209 8.24 -4.38 -13.97
C VAL A 209 9.13 -5.47 -13.39
N SER A 210 9.76 -6.22 -14.28
CA SER A 210 10.90 -7.08 -13.98
C SER A 210 12.14 -6.34 -14.45
N GLY A 211 13.05 -5.97 -13.54
CA GLY A 211 14.33 -5.37 -13.92
C GLY A 211 15.04 -4.65 -12.78
N ASP A 212 16.33 -4.87 -12.66
CA ASP A 212 17.29 -4.25 -11.75
C ASP A 212 17.32 -2.72 -11.90
N HIS A 213 17.48 -2.05 -10.73
CA HIS A 213 17.67 -0.61 -10.54
C HIS A 213 16.40 0.24 -10.44
N ASN A 214 15.68 0.11 -9.34
CA ASN A 214 14.77 1.17 -8.89
C ASN A 214 15.47 2.04 -7.82
N SER A 215 16.03 3.16 -8.25
CA SER A 215 16.18 4.32 -7.38
C SER A 215 14.78 4.81 -7.00
N LEU A 216 14.58 5.19 -5.74
CA LEU A 216 13.38 5.88 -5.24
C LEU A 216 13.12 7.14 -6.08
N SER A 217 12.43 7.02 -7.18
CA SER A 217 12.00 8.11 -8.02
C SER A 217 10.48 8.18 -7.94
N PHE A 218 9.98 9.37 -7.61
CA PHE A 218 8.57 9.71 -7.77
C PHE A 218 8.06 9.16 -9.11
N ASN A 219 6.99 8.37 -9.06
CA ASN A 219 6.47 7.72 -10.27
C ASN A 219 5.68 8.72 -11.10
N TYR A 220 6.40 9.37 -12.02
CA TYR A 220 5.82 10.33 -12.95
C TYR A 220 4.77 9.70 -13.88
N GLU A 221 4.89 8.41 -14.19
CA GLU A 221 3.96 7.69 -15.05
C GLU A 221 2.61 7.52 -14.35
N GLN A 222 2.60 7.13 -13.07
CA GLN A 222 1.36 7.04 -12.29
C GLN A 222 0.71 8.40 -12.05
N ALA A 223 1.52 9.44 -11.78
CA ALA A 223 1.00 10.79 -11.69
C ALA A 223 0.36 11.24 -13.02
N SER A 224 0.94 10.87 -14.15
CA SER A 224 0.40 11.14 -15.49
C SER A 224 -0.90 10.36 -15.74
N ASP A 225 -0.94 9.08 -15.33
CA ASP A 225 -2.14 8.25 -15.45
C ASP A 225 -3.29 8.77 -14.58
N LEU A 226 -2.98 9.20 -13.35
CA LEU A 226 -3.95 9.86 -12.47
C LEU A 226 -4.57 11.08 -13.16
N ILE A 227 -3.74 11.98 -13.68
CA ILE A 227 -4.21 13.21 -14.35
C ILE A 227 -5.06 12.88 -15.58
N ARG A 228 -4.70 11.86 -16.35
CA ARG A 228 -5.51 11.40 -17.50
C ARG A 228 -6.89 10.90 -17.04
N GLN A 229 -6.94 10.10 -15.98
CA GLN A 229 -8.20 9.61 -15.42
C GLN A 229 -9.08 10.76 -14.87
N ILE A 230 -8.46 11.73 -14.20
CA ILE A 230 -9.17 12.93 -13.71
C ILE A 230 -9.79 13.69 -14.89
N LYS A 231 -9.06 13.86 -15.98
CA LYS A 231 -9.52 14.54 -17.19
C LYS A 231 -10.74 13.86 -17.85
N GLU A 232 -10.80 12.53 -17.79
CA GLU A 232 -11.98 11.78 -18.25
C GLU A 232 -13.16 11.94 -17.27
N VAL A 233 -12.91 11.84 -15.98
CA VAL A 233 -13.95 11.85 -14.94
C VAL A 233 -14.63 13.22 -14.83
N ILE A 234 -13.90 14.34 -14.94
CA ILE A 234 -14.49 15.69 -14.80
C ILE A 234 -15.51 16.01 -15.89
N GLN A 235 -15.47 15.31 -17.04
CA GLN A 235 -16.46 15.51 -18.11
C GLN A 235 -17.87 15.06 -17.71
N ASP A 236 -17.95 14.06 -16.81
CA ASP A 236 -19.20 13.46 -16.34
C ASP A 236 -19.67 14.06 -15.01
N GLU A 237 -18.84 14.90 -14.35
CA GLU A 237 -19.21 15.50 -13.06
C GLU A 237 -20.00 16.80 -13.21
N GLN A 238 -20.90 17.03 -12.24
CA GLN A 238 -21.75 18.22 -12.22
C GLN A 238 -20.97 19.41 -11.64
N MET A 239 -20.47 20.27 -12.52
CA MET A 239 -19.84 21.55 -12.19
C MET A 239 -20.28 22.63 -13.16
N SER A 240 -20.06 23.92 -12.81
CA SER A 240 -20.33 25.02 -13.74
C SER A 240 -19.36 24.99 -14.92
N GLU A 241 -19.73 25.58 -16.07
CA GLU A 241 -18.80 25.69 -17.22
C GLU A 241 -17.55 26.51 -16.87
N GLU A 242 -17.69 27.56 -16.06
CA GLU A 242 -16.55 28.37 -15.59
C GLU A 242 -15.60 27.56 -14.70
N ASP A 243 -16.15 26.75 -13.77
CA ASP A 243 -15.33 25.86 -12.94
C ASP A 243 -14.65 24.76 -13.76
N ARG A 244 -15.32 24.28 -14.82
CA ARG A 244 -14.76 23.28 -15.74
C ARG A 244 -13.55 23.83 -16.49
N GLU A 245 -13.64 25.05 -17.02
CA GLU A 245 -12.51 25.71 -17.70
C GLU A 245 -11.33 25.87 -16.75
N ILE A 246 -11.55 26.32 -15.52
CA ILE A 246 -10.49 26.46 -14.50
C ILE A 246 -9.91 25.08 -14.13
N ALA A 247 -10.73 24.04 -13.99
CA ALA A 247 -10.27 22.68 -13.72
C ALA A 247 -9.34 22.17 -14.84
N GLU A 248 -9.71 22.38 -16.11
CA GLU A 248 -8.91 22.00 -17.27
C GLU A 248 -7.56 22.74 -17.32
N GLU A 249 -7.52 24.02 -16.95
CA GLU A 249 -6.26 24.76 -16.81
C GLU A 249 -5.36 24.19 -15.72
N LEU A 250 -5.89 23.89 -14.53
CA LEU A 250 -5.14 23.30 -13.43
C LEU A 250 -4.65 21.88 -13.75
N ILE A 251 -5.45 21.11 -14.47
CA ILE A 251 -5.06 19.79 -14.99
C ILE A 251 -3.90 19.93 -15.97
N SER A 252 -3.99 20.85 -16.93
CA SER A 252 -2.94 21.12 -17.91
C SER A 252 -1.64 21.59 -17.26
N GLU A 253 -1.72 22.41 -16.22
CA GLU A 253 -0.57 22.82 -15.41
C GLU A 253 0.08 21.62 -14.72
N SER A 254 -0.73 20.72 -14.16
CA SER A 254 -0.27 19.49 -13.50
C SER A 254 0.40 18.55 -14.51
N GLU A 255 -0.20 18.32 -15.67
CA GLU A 255 0.38 17.56 -16.78
C GLU A 255 1.78 18.11 -17.19
N SER A 256 1.87 19.44 -17.35
CA SER A 256 3.10 20.11 -17.74
C SER A 256 4.22 19.90 -16.72
N LYS A 257 3.91 20.01 -15.42
CA LYS A 257 4.88 19.82 -14.34
C LYS A 257 5.33 18.36 -14.22
N ILE A 258 4.42 17.41 -14.42
CA ILE A 258 4.72 15.98 -14.44
C ILE A 258 5.60 15.63 -15.65
N ALA A 259 5.24 16.10 -16.85
CA ALA A 259 6.01 15.88 -18.06
C ALA A 259 7.41 16.50 -18.01
N ALA A 260 7.55 17.65 -17.35
CA ALA A 260 8.84 18.31 -17.10
C ALA A 260 9.65 17.64 -15.98
N GLN A 261 9.17 16.57 -15.38
CA GLN A 261 9.78 15.88 -14.25
C GLN A 261 10.16 16.86 -13.11
N ALA A 262 9.24 17.77 -12.77
CA ALA A 262 9.44 18.74 -11.69
C ALA A 262 9.66 18.01 -10.35
N LYS A 263 10.28 18.69 -9.37
CA LYS A 263 10.54 18.11 -8.05
C LYS A 263 9.25 17.58 -7.42
N HIS A 264 9.30 16.40 -6.80
CA HIS A 264 8.17 15.73 -6.15
C HIS A 264 7.31 16.68 -5.28
N GLY A 265 7.94 17.51 -4.42
CA GLY A 265 7.21 18.47 -3.59
C GLY A 265 6.40 19.52 -4.38
N VAL A 266 6.86 19.90 -5.58
CA VAL A 266 6.13 20.82 -6.47
C VAL A 266 4.91 20.13 -7.06
N ILE A 267 5.07 18.89 -7.55
CA ILE A 267 3.95 18.11 -8.12
C ILE A 267 2.91 17.84 -7.03
N ARG A 268 3.33 17.42 -5.84
CA ARG A 268 2.43 17.18 -4.71
C ARG A 268 1.63 18.43 -4.33
N ALA A 269 2.27 19.62 -4.28
CA ALA A 269 1.61 20.90 -4.00
C ALA A 269 0.60 21.25 -5.09
N THR A 270 0.95 21.04 -6.37
CA THR A 270 0.06 21.30 -7.50
C THR A 270 -1.16 20.37 -7.48
N LEU A 271 -0.96 19.07 -7.25
CA LEU A 271 -2.05 18.11 -7.09
C LEU A 271 -2.94 18.43 -5.90
N SER A 272 -2.37 18.91 -4.79
CA SER A 272 -3.18 19.34 -3.62
C SER A 272 -4.04 20.56 -3.96
N GLY A 273 -3.52 21.53 -4.70
CA GLY A 273 -4.30 22.68 -5.17
C GLY A 273 -5.43 22.29 -6.12
N LEU A 274 -5.13 21.41 -7.09
CA LEU A 274 -6.14 20.84 -7.99
C LEU A 274 -7.24 20.11 -7.22
N LYS A 275 -6.88 19.28 -6.25
CA LYS A 275 -7.81 18.57 -5.35
C LYS A 275 -8.77 19.56 -4.65
N ASP A 276 -8.20 20.60 -4.01
CA ASP A 276 -8.99 21.56 -3.23
C ASP A 276 -9.97 22.34 -4.13
N PHE A 277 -9.55 22.67 -5.35
CA PHE A 277 -10.40 23.29 -6.34
C PHE A 277 -11.52 22.36 -6.80
N LEU A 278 -11.20 21.13 -7.24
CA LEU A 278 -12.19 20.17 -7.75
C LEU A 278 -13.29 19.86 -6.73
N ILE A 279 -12.90 19.68 -5.46
CA ILE A 279 -13.87 19.45 -4.38
C ILE A 279 -14.74 20.69 -4.15
N GLY A 280 -14.15 21.89 -4.21
CA GLY A 280 -14.87 23.15 -4.09
C GLY A 280 -15.88 23.38 -5.22
N ALA A 281 -15.56 22.96 -6.44
CA ALA A 281 -16.37 23.03 -7.65
C ALA A 281 -17.42 21.89 -7.77
N GLY A 282 -17.44 20.94 -6.83
CA GLY A 282 -18.39 19.81 -6.85
C GLY A 282 -17.91 18.57 -7.61
N ALA A 283 -16.68 18.57 -8.17
CA ALA A 283 -16.07 17.43 -8.83
C ALA A 283 -15.49 16.44 -7.79
N ASN A 284 -16.40 15.75 -7.11
CA ASN A 284 -16.08 14.97 -5.91
C ASN A 284 -15.31 13.69 -6.21
N ILE A 285 -15.59 13.02 -7.34
CA ILE A 285 -14.89 11.78 -7.72
C ILE A 285 -13.44 12.12 -8.10
N ALA A 286 -13.25 13.12 -8.94
CA ALA A 286 -11.93 13.57 -9.34
C ALA A 286 -11.10 14.05 -8.14
N GLY A 287 -11.70 14.80 -7.22
CA GLY A 287 -11.07 15.21 -5.97
C GLY A 287 -10.66 14.01 -5.08
N ALA A 288 -11.53 12.99 -4.96
CA ALA A 288 -11.24 11.78 -4.19
C ALA A 288 -10.09 10.95 -4.78
N MET A 289 -9.95 10.89 -6.10
CA MET A 289 -8.83 10.22 -6.77
C MET A 289 -7.50 10.84 -6.36
N ILE A 290 -7.41 12.18 -6.29
CA ILE A 290 -6.20 12.87 -5.82
C ILE A 290 -5.98 12.63 -4.32
N VAL A 291 -7.03 12.63 -3.50
CA VAL A 291 -6.92 12.30 -2.08
C VAL A 291 -6.26 10.93 -1.89
N GLN A 292 -6.72 9.93 -2.61
CA GLN A 292 -6.16 8.57 -2.55
C GLN A 292 -4.69 8.53 -2.99
N TYR A 293 -4.35 9.24 -4.04
CA TYR A 293 -2.97 9.29 -4.56
C TYR A 293 -1.99 9.99 -3.60
N LEU A 294 -2.46 10.98 -2.83
CA LEU A 294 -1.63 11.76 -1.92
C LEU A 294 -1.48 11.13 -0.51
N GLN A 295 -2.26 10.08 -0.19
CA GLN A 295 -2.16 9.32 1.07
C GLN A 295 -0.93 8.43 1.09
#